data_beb53b0ea2641b3049c74b7fea7b349b
#
_entry.id   beb53b0ea2641b3049c74b7fea7b349b
#
_cell.length_a   1.000
_cell.length_b   1.000
_cell.length_c   1.000
_cell.angle_alpha   90.00
_cell.angle_beta   90.00
_cell.angle_gamma   90.00
#
_symmetry.space_group_name_H-M   'P 1'
#
loop_
_entity.id
_entity.type
_entity.pdbx_description
1 polymer ?
#
loop_
_entity_poly.entity_id
_entity_poly.type
_entity_poly.pdbx_seq_one_letter_code
_entity_poly.pdbx_strand_id
1 'polypeptide(L)'
;MDIRSLTLFQHLANTLHFGKTAAACYVSPSTLSRAIQRLEEHLGSQLLIRDNRSVILTVEGKKLLSYADHQIEQYESLKLSLNESQQQLSGSLNIYCSVTASYAYLPPLLEKFRQAHPNVDIYLDTGDAADGIDQIKSQRVDLAIAAKPDDLSSSIQFKHIASVALGIATPRINCAVKKALQADSIDWANVPIILPEHGVARKRFEQWFRKKGGGRPNVYAQVSGQEALVSMVALGFGIGLSPIVVADNSPVKEHIEIMPDTAIAPFDLGLCCFKKKLQDPIIAAFLSMVPQSSTISPG
;
A
#
# COMPACT_ATOMS: atom_id res chain seq x y z
N MET A 1 -26.40 14.24 15.91
CA MET A 1 -25.36 13.47 15.15
C MET A 1 -24.26 13.09 16.14
N ASP A 2 -23.87 11.83 16.23
CA ASP A 2 -22.82 11.32 17.11
C ASP A 2 -21.78 10.51 16.31
N ILE A 3 -20.62 10.25 16.91
CA ILE A 3 -19.50 9.52 16.27
C ILE A 3 -19.93 8.12 15.82
N ARG A 4 -20.77 7.44 16.59
CA ARG A 4 -21.27 6.11 16.24
C ARG A 4 -22.08 6.13 14.95
N SER A 5 -22.96 7.12 14.79
CA SER A 5 -23.74 7.30 13.55
C SER A 5 -22.85 7.62 12.36
N LEU A 6 -21.82 8.46 12.56
CA LEU A 6 -20.82 8.76 11.51
C LEU A 6 -20.05 7.51 11.12
N THR A 7 -19.60 6.68 12.06
CA THR A 7 -18.90 5.42 11.81
C THR A 7 -19.75 4.43 11.01
N LEU A 8 -21.04 4.28 11.39
CA LEU A 8 -21.98 3.43 10.66
C LEU A 8 -22.19 3.92 9.22
N PHE A 9 -22.32 5.24 9.05
CA PHE A 9 -22.48 5.84 7.74
C PHE A 9 -21.20 5.67 6.88
N GLN A 10 -20.02 5.97 7.43
CA GLN A 10 -18.73 5.80 6.77
C GLN A 10 -18.56 4.36 6.26
N HIS A 11 -18.83 3.38 7.11
CA HIS A 11 -18.71 1.97 6.72
C HIS A 11 -19.70 1.60 5.61
N LEU A 12 -20.94 2.11 5.69
CA LEU A 12 -21.94 1.89 4.64
C LEU A 12 -21.57 2.59 3.33
N ALA A 13 -21.03 3.79 3.40
CA ALA A 13 -20.57 4.56 2.25
C ALA A 13 -19.44 3.84 1.48
N ASN A 14 -18.56 3.14 2.21
CA ASN A 14 -17.45 2.39 1.62
C ASN A 14 -17.87 1.01 1.07
N THR A 15 -18.86 0.35 1.68
CA THR A 15 -19.30 -0.99 1.26
C THR A 15 -20.46 -0.96 0.28
N LEU A 16 -21.26 0.11 0.30
CA LEU A 16 -22.52 0.28 -0.42
C LEU A 16 -23.48 -0.91 -0.24
N HIS A 17 -23.41 -1.57 0.93
CA HIS A 17 -24.17 -2.79 1.19
C HIS A 17 -24.60 -2.89 2.66
N PHE A 18 -25.90 -2.67 2.94
CA PHE A 18 -26.45 -2.69 4.30
C PHE A 18 -26.15 -3.97 5.08
N GLY A 19 -26.33 -5.14 4.47
CA GLY A 19 -26.09 -6.42 5.16
C GLY A 19 -24.63 -6.63 5.56
N LYS A 20 -23.68 -6.31 4.66
CA LYS A 20 -22.23 -6.42 4.96
C LYS A 20 -21.82 -5.42 6.04
N THR A 21 -22.31 -4.19 5.95
CA THR A 21 -22.06 -3.15 6.96
C THR A 21 -22.63 -3.54 8.32
N ALA A 22 -23.87 -4.01 8.37
CA ALA A 22 -24.52 -4.42 9.62
C ALA A 22 -23.73 -5.53 10.33
N ALA A 23 -23.29 -6.54 9.58
CA ALA A 23 -22.46 -7.62 10.10
C ALA A 23 -21.10 -7.11 10.61
N ALA A 24 -20.42 -6.26 9.84
CA ALA A 24 -19.12 -5.73 10.21
C ALA A 24 -19.16 -4.76 11.41
N CYS A 25 -20.28 -4.02 11.57
CA CYS A 25 -20.47 -3.08 12.67
C CYS A 25 -21.21 -3.72 13.89
N TYR A 26 -21.46 -5.02 13.86
CA TYR A 26 -22.16 -5.75 14.93
C TYR A 26 -23.53 -5.15 15.30
N VAL A 27 -24.30 -4.73 14.29
CA VAL A 27 -25.66 -4.22 14.46
C VAL A 27 -26.64 -4.96 13.55
N SER A 28 -27.94 -4.89 13.86
CA SER A 28 -28.95 -5.42 12.93
C SER A 28 -29.12 -4.51 11.70
N PRO A 29 -29.52 -5.06 10.54
CA PRO A 29 -29.79 -4.23 9.36
C PRO A 29 -30.87 -3.17 9.61
N SER A 30 -31.85 -3.45 10.45
CA SER A 30 -32.87 -2.47 10.84
C SER A 30 -32.30 -1.34 11.70
N THR A 31 -31.38 -1.64 12.61
CA THR A 31 -30.69 -0.64 13.43
C THR A 31 -29.82 0.26 12.55
N LEU A 32 -29.08 -0.31 11.62
CA LEU A 32 -28.28 0.46 10.65
C LEU A 32 -29.19 1.37 9.82
N SER A 33 -30.27 0.84 9.26
CA SER A 33 -31.20 1.62 8.42
C SER A 33 -31.79 2.81 9.19
N ARG A 34 -32.20 2.62 10.44
CA ARG A 34 -32.72 3.70 11.31
C ARG A 34 -31.62 4.74 11.63
N ALA A 35 -30.39 4.31 11.85
CA ALA A 35 -29.27 5.24 12.11
C ALA A 35 -29.02 6.15 10.90
N ILE A 36 -29.02 5.59 9.69
CA ILE A 36 -28.85 6.37 8.47
C ILE A 36 -30.04 7.31 8.24
N GLN A 37 -31.27 6.82 8.43
CA GLN A 37 -32.46 7.66 8.28
C GLN A 37 -32.44 8.85 9.25
N ARG A 38 -32.06 8.66 10.50
CA ARG A 38 -31.89 9.76 11.48
C ARG A 38 -30.83 10.77 11.08
N LEU A 39 -29.73 10.31 10.44
CA LEU A 39 -28.73 11.22 9.89
C LEU A 39 -29.29 12.05 8.75
N GLU A 40 -30.04 11.45 7.81
CA GLU A 40 -30.69 12.11 6.69
C GLU A 40 -31.73 13.15 7.21
N GLU A 41 -32.55 12.78 8.19
CA GLU A 41 -33.51 13.66 8.85
C GLU A 41 -32.82 14.84 9.56
N HIS A 42 -31.75 14.56 10.31
CA HIS A 42 -31.00 15.59 11.04
C HIS A 42 -30.33 16.61 10.10
N LEU A 43 -29.84 16.15 8.94
CA LEU A 43 -29.16 16.99 7.95
C LEU A 43 -30.13 17.60 6.92
N GLY A 44 -31.39 17.17 6.91
CA GLY A 44 -32.39 17.62 5.94
C GLY A 44 -32.05 17.25 4.50
N SER A 45 -31.25 16.20 4.29
CA SER A 45 -30.73 15.81 2.98
C SER A 45 -30.61 14.31 2.85
N GLN A 46 -30.96 13.76 1.68
CA GLN A 46 -30.69 12.36 1.36
C GLN A 46 -29.19 12.16 1.13
N LEU A 47 -28.62 11.16 1.80
CA LEU A 47 -27.20 10.80 1.69
C LEU A 47 -26.99 9.62 0.75
N LEU A 48 -28.04 8.80 0.57
CA LEU A 48 -28.01 7.57 -0.24
C LEU A 48 -29.22 7.51 -1.17
N ILE A 49 -28.98 7.15 -2.40
CA ILE A 49 -30.03 6.71 -3.34
C ILE A 49 -30.09 5.19 -3.21
N ARG A 50 -31.29 4.68 -2.92
CA ARG A 50 -31.54 3.26 -2.68
C ARG A 50 -32.55 2.78 -3.72
N ASP A 51 -32.19 1.80 -4.48
CA ASP A 51 -33.13 1.02 -5.27
C ASP A 51 -33.07 -0.45 -4.84
N ASN A 52 -33.94 -1.30 -5.41
CA ASN A 52 -34.03 -2.71 -5.06
C ASN A 52 -32.76 -3.52 -5.37
N ARG A 53 -31.77 -2.93 -6.06
CA ARG A 53 -30.56 -3.64 -6.53
C ARG A 53 -29.26 -2.94 -6.18
N SER A 54 -29.31 -1.64 -5.85
CA SER A 54 -28.11 -0.84 -5.65
C SER A 54 -28.28 0.22 -4.56
N VAL A 55 -27.17 0.58 -3.93
CA VAL A 55 -27.03 1.70 -3.02
C VAL A 55 -25.89 2.57 -3.56
N ILE A 56 -26.15 3.86 -3.76
CA ILE A 56 -25.14 4.83 -4.22
C ILE A 56 -25.17 6.07 -3.35
N LEU A 57 -24.02 6.74 -3.20
CA LEU A 57 -23.92 8.01 -2.50
C LEU A 57 -24.46 9.17 -3.35
N THR A 58 -25.22 10.05 -2.71
CA THR A 58 -25.55 11.38 -3.28
C THR A 58 -24.32 12.30 -3.24
N VAL A 59 -24.43 13.49 -3.81
CA VAL A 59 -23.40 14.55 -3.66
C VAL A 59 -23.25 14.94 -2.19
N GLU A 60 -24.37 15.04 -1.46
CA GLU A 60 -24.43 15.33 -0.04
C GLU A 60 -23.82 14.17 0.78
N GLY A 61 -24.07 12.92 0.38
CA GLY A 61 -23.46 11.75 0.98
C GLY A 61 -21.94 11.73 0.86
N LYS A 62 -21.38 12.15 -0.30
CA LYS A 62 -19.94 12.27 -0.48
C LYS A 62 -19.32 13.36 0.41
N LYS A 63 -20.01 14.50 0.55
CA LYS A 63 -19.59 15.58 1.47
C LYS A 63 -19.59 15.10 2.92
N LEU A 64 -20.66 14.39 3.33
CA LEU A 64 -20.72 13.82 4.68
C LEU A 64 -19.66 12.75 4.90
N LEU A 65 -19.31 11.94 3.90
CA LEU A 65 -18.24 10.94 4.02
C LEU A 65 -16.90 11.61 4.36
N SER A 66 -16.51 12.64 3.60
CA SER A 66 -15.29 13.41 3.89
C SER A 66 -15.29 14.03 5.30
N TYR A 67 -16.44 14.56 5.71
CA TYR A 67 -16.60 15.10 7.06
C TYR A 67 -16.51 13.99 8.12
N ALA A 68 -17.18 12.85 7.90
CA ALA A 68 -17.16 11.71 8.83
C ALA A 68 -15.75 11.14 9.03
N ASP A 69 -14.99 11.00 7.93
CA ASP A 69 -13.59 10.55 7.97
C ASP A 69 -12.77 11.46 8.90
N HIS A 70 -12.86 12.78 8.70
CA HIS A 70 -12.14 13.75 9.52
C HIS A 70 -12.58 13.74 11.00
N GLN A 71 -13.89 13.68 11.28
CA GLN A 71 -14.39 13.69 12.66
C GLN A 71 -14.05 12.40 13.42
N ILE A 72 -14.08 11.26 12.75
CA ILE A 72 -13.68 9.97 13.34
C ILE A 72 -12.18 9.98 13.67
N GLU A 73 -11.35 10.48 12.74
CA GLU A 73 -9.91 10.63 12.98
C GLU A 73 -9.61 11.55 14.17
N GLN A 74 -10.27 12.70 14.27
CA GLN A 74 -10.14 13.63 15.39
C GLN A 74 -10.56 12.99 16.73
N TYR A 75 -11.65 12.23 16.71
CA TYR A 75 -12.14 11.55 17.92
C TYR A 75 -11.19 10.44 18.38
N GLU A 76 -10.66 9.64 17.46
CA GLU A 76 -9.67 8.61 17.81
C GLU A 76 -8.36 9.25 18.30
N SER A 77 -7.92 10.36 17.71
CA SER A 77 -6.77 11.15 18.18
C SER A 77 -7.01 11.68 19.60
N LEU A 78 -8.18 12.22 19.88
CA LEU A 78 -8.56 12.64 21.23
C LEU A 78 -8.55 11.49 22.24
N LYS A 79 -9.11 10.34 21.88
CA LYS A 79 -9.07 9.14 22.74
C LYS A 79 -7.65 8.71 23.05
N LEU A 80 -6.77 8.73 22.05
CA LEU A 80 -5.35 8.45 22.25
C LEU A 80 -4.75 9.44 23.25
N SER A 81 -4.94 10.75 23.06
CA SER A 81 -4.38 11.77 23.96
C SER A 81 -4.94 11.70 25.39
N LEU A 82 -6.19 11.32 25.57
CA LEU A 82 -6.79 11.11 26.89
C LEU A 82 -6.27 9.84 27.58
N ASN A 83 -5.90 8.82 26.82
CA ASN A 83 -5.27 7.61 27.34
C ASN A 83 -3.77 7.79 27.63
N GLU A 84 -3.09 8.75 26.97
CA GLU A 84 -1.69 9.11 27.22
C GLU A 84 -1.42 9.56 28.65
N SER A 85 -2.43 10.05 29.36
CA SER A 85 -2.27 10.43 30.78
C SER A 85 -2.11 9.23 31.73
N GLN A 86 -2.22 7.98 31.26
CA GLN A 86 -2.12 6.80 32.13
C GLN A 86 -1.06 5.75 31.77
N GLN A 87 -0.49 5.69 30.55
CA GLN A 87 0.67 4.82 30.27
C GLN A 87 1.42 5.30 29.02
N GLN A 88 2.57 5.94 29.20
CA GLN A 88 3.54 6.08 28.10
C GLN A 88 3.94 4.68 27.63
N LEU A 89 3.65 4.37 26.36
CA LEU A 89 4.13 3.13 25.78
C LEU A 89 5.65 3.09 25.84
N SER A 90 6.19 1.98 26.32
CA SER A 90 7.63 1.72 26.38
C SER A 90 7.90 0.29 25.93
N GLY A 91 9.01 0.08 25.28
CA GLY A 91 9.40 -1.22 24.73
C GLY A 91 10.07 -1.09 23.38
N SER A 92 9.93 -2.08 22.53
CA SER A 92 10.56 -2.11 21.21
C SER A 92 9.55 -2.45 20.10
N LEU A 93 9.79 -1.92 18.91
CA LEU A 93 9.03 -2.20 17.70
C LEU A 93 10.00 -2.57 16.57
N ASN A 94 9.91 -3.80 16.08
CA ASN A 94 10.74 -4.30 15.00
C ASN A 94 9.98 -4.15 13.68
N ILE A 95 10.52 -3.36 12.75
CA ILE A 95 9.90 -3.04 11.46
C ILE A 95 10.80 -3.55 10.33
N TYR A 96 10.20 -4.17 9.32
CA TYR A 96 10.85 -4.54 8.07
C TYR A 96 10.28 -3.74 6.91
N CYS A 97 11.13 -3.27 6.00
CA CYS A 97 10.68 -2.67 4.73
C CYS A 97 11.77 -2.73 3.65
N SER A 98 11.42 -2.37 2.41
CA SER A 98 12.45 -2.13 1.40
C SER A 98 13.24 -0.84 1.68
N VAL A 99 14.45 -0.78 1.13
CA VAL A 99 15.30 0.43 1.23
C VAL A 99 14.51 1.66 0.76
N THR A 100 13.87 1.58 -0.41
CA THR A 100 13.05 2.69 -0.92
C THR A 100 11.90 3.04 0.04
N ALA A 101 11.20 2.05 0.63
CA ALA A 101 10.12 2.33 1.56
C ALA A 101 10.59 3.01 2.84
N SER A 102 11.85 2.76 3.27
CA SER A 102 12.42 3.36 4.48
C SER A 102 12.61 4.87 4.39
N TYR A 103 12.73 5.42 3.19
CA TYR A 103 12.84 6.88 2.98
C TYR A 103 11.64 7.51 2.25
N ALA A 104 10.86 6.74 1.49
CA ALA A 104 9.73 7.28 0.75
C ALA A 104 8.39 7.24 1.51
N TYR A 105 8.17 6.23 2.35
CA TYR A 105 6.86 6.01 2.99
C TYR A 105 6.92 5.93 4.52
N LEU A 106 8.02 5.45 5.09
CA LEU A 106 8.14 5.22 6.53
C LEU A 106 8.38 6.51 7.35
N PRO A 107 9.17 7.53 6.89
CA PRO A 107 9.53 8.67 7.72
C PRO A 107 8.35 9.44 8.32
N PRO A 108 7.29 9.79 7.57
CA PRO A 108 6.17 10.52 8.15
C PRO A 108 5.40 9.71 9.20
N LEU A 109 5.42 8.37 9.13
CA LEU A 109 4.84 7.50 10.15
C LEU A 109 5.71 7.46 11.41
N LEU A 110 7.04 7.35 11.24
CA LEU A 110 8.00 7.34 12.34
C LEU A 110 8.02 8.67 13.09
N GLU A 111 7.96 9.79 12.38
CA GLU A 111 7.94 11.11 12.99
C GLU A 111 6.73 11.28 13.92
N LYS A 112 5.53 10.99 13.43
CA LYS A 112 4.30 11.03 14.22
C LYS A 112 4.37 10.07 15.41
N PHE A 113 4.85 8.84 15.17
CA PHE A 113 4.92 7.82 16.21
C PHE A 113 5.89 8.20 17.31
N ARG A 114 7.09 8.71 16.98
CA ARG A 114 8.08 9.15 17.94
C ARG A 114 7.61 10.34 18.79
N GLN A 115 6.88 11.27 18.19
CA GLN A 115 6.28 12.40 18.93
C GLN A 115 5.28 11.91 19.97
N ALA A 116 4.45 10.91 19.62
CA ALA A 116 3.44 10.38 20.53
C ALA A 116 4.01 9.36 21.54
N HIS A 117 5.04 8.60 21.17
CA HIS A 117 5.58 7.47 21.96
C HIS A 117 7.12 7.52 22.03
N PRO A 118 7.71 8.51 22.71
CA PRO A 118 9.17 8.74 22.73
C PRO A 118 9.97 7.62 23.40
N ASN A 119 9.33 6.79 24.23
CA ASN A 119 9.97 5.71 25.00
C ASN A 119 9.89 4.33 24.29
N VAL A 120 9.50 4.30 23.01
CA VAL A 120 9.51 3.08 22.21
C VAL A 120 10.75 3.07 21.31
N ASP A 121 11.60 2.06 21.47
CA ASP A 121 12.76 1.83 20.61
C ASP A 121 12.31 1.23 19.28
N ILE A 122 12.83 1.74 18.16
CA ILE A 122 12.53 1.23 16.83
C ILE A 122 13.75 0.54 16.26
N TYR A 123 13.56 -0.72 15.85
CA TYR A 123 14.54 -1.51 15.10
C TYR A 123 14.04 -1.66 13.68
N LEU A 124 14.85 -1.23 12.72
CA LEU A 124 14.50 -1.22 11.30
C LEU A 124 15.43 -2.16 10.53
N ASP A 125 14.84 -3.21 9.98
CA ASP A 125 15.49 -4.09 9.02
C ASP A 125 15.08 -3.74 7.59
N THR A 126 16.03 -3.77 6.65
CA THR A 126 15.75 -3.47 5.25
C THR A 126 16.12 -4.63 4.32
N GLY A 127 15.31 -4.85 3.28
CA GLY A 127 15.53 -5.89 2.27
C GLY A 127 14.53 -5.79 1.12
N ASP A 128 14.18 -6.91 0.48
CA ASP A 128 13.19 -6.91 -0.60
C ASP A 128 11.76 -6.75 -0.06
N ALA A 129 10.97 -5.87 -0.67
CA ALA A 129 9.55 -5.69 -0.31
C ALA A 129 8.73 -6.99 -0.48
N ALA A 130 9.17 -7.91 -1.31
CA ALA A 130 8.54 -9.22 -1.50
C ALA A 130 8.70 -10.14 -0.28
N ASP A 131 9.74 -9.96 0.52
CA ASP A 131 10.02 -10.80 1.70
C ASP A 131 9.20 -10.37 2.93
N GLY A 132 8.63 -9.18 2.93
CA GLY A 132 8.00 -8.60 4.12
C GLY A 132 6.95 -9.49 4.77
N ILE A 133 6.13 -10.20 3.97
CA ILE A 133 5.13 -11.14 4.51
C ILE A 133 5.79 -12.35 5.18
N ASP A 134 6.90 -12.85 4.65
CA ASP A 134 7.60 -14.00 5.22
C ASP A 134 8.40 -13.61 6.47
N GLN A 135 8.88 -12.36 6.57
CA GLN A 135 9.43 -11.80 7.81
C GLN A 135 8.38 -11.78 8.93
N ILE A 136 7.12 -11.39 8.61
CA ILE A 136 6.00 -11.46 9.55
C ILE A 136 5.70 -12.91 9.94
N LYS A 137 5.57 -13.82 8.97
CA LYS A 137 5.26 -15.25 9.22
C LYS A 137 6.31 -15.92 10.09
N SER A 138 7.58 -15.60 9.88
CA SER A 138 8.69 -16.12 10.70
C SER A 138 8.83 -15.44 12.07
N GLN A 139 7.98 -14.46 12.37
CA GLN A 139 7.97 -13.67 13.61
C GLN A 139 9.31 -12.95 13.91
N ARG A 140 10.11 -12.67 12.88
CA ARG A 140 11.37 -11.91 13.03
C ARG A 140 11.10 -10.43 13.28
N VAL A 141 9.97 -9.93 12.79
CA VAL A 141 9.55 -8.54 12.95
C VAL A 141 8.10 -8.46 13.41
N ASP A 142 7.73 -7.30 13.94
CA ASP A 142 6.38 -7.02 14.40
C ASP A 142 5.51 -6.47 13.29
N LEU A 143 6.10 -5.59 12.48
CA LEU A 143 5.47 -4.93 11.34
C LEU A 143 6.34 -5.08 10.08
N ALA A 144 5.71 -5.11 8.92
CA ALA A 144 6.42 -5.00 7.65
C ALA A 144 5.68 -4.08 6.67
N ILE A 145 6.44 -3.24 5.95
CA ILE A 145 5.91 -2.58 4.74
C ILE A 145 6.20 -3.51 3.57
N ALA A 146 5.15 -4.08 3.00
CA ALA A 146 5.24 -5.12 1.99
C ALA A 146 4.27 -4.91 0.82
N ALA A 147 4.63 -5.44 -0.33
CA ALA A 147 3.73 -5.58 -1.46
C ALA A 147 2.65 -6.62 -1.14
N LYS A 148 1.38 -6.28 -1.39
CA LYS A 148 0.26 -7.20 -1.16
C LYS A 148 0.30 -8.35 -2.16
N PRO A 149 0.48 -9.60 -1.73
CA PRO A 149 0.36 -10.75 -2.62
C PRO A 149 -1.11 -11.03 -2.95
N ASP A 150 -1.35 -11.71 -4.09
CA ASP A 150 -2.71 -12.07 -4.52
C ASP A 150 -3.37 -13.05 -3.52
N ASP A 151 -2.58 -13.86 -2.83
CA ASP A 151 -2.95 -14.93 -1.90
C ASP A 151 -2.58 -14.59 -0.45
N LEU A 152 -2.85 -13.37 -0.01
CA LEU A 152 -2.56 -12.96 1.35
C LEU A 152 -3.30 -13.82 2.38
N SER A 153 -2.56 -14.43 3.32
CA SER A 153 -3.13 -15.25 4.40
C SER A 153 -4.13 -14.44 5.24
N SER A 154 -5.26 -15.07 5.59
CA SER A 154 -6.28 -14.48 6.45
C SER A 154 -5.78 -14.14 7.87
N SER A 155 -4.66 -14.70 8.30
CA SER A 155 -4.00 -14.41 9.59
C SER A 155 -3.22 -13.10 9.61
N ILE A 156 -2.97 -12.50 8.42
CA ILE A 156 -2.24 -11.24 8.29
C ILE A 156 -3.24 -10.09 8.18
N GLN A 157 -3.01 -9.05 8.96
CA GLN A 157 -3.62 -7.74 8.76
C GLN A 157 -2.80 -6.98 7.73
N PHE A 158 -3.48 -6.40 6.75
CA PHE A 158 -2.88 -5.51 5.76
C PHE A 158 -3.58 -4.15 5.82
N LYS A 159 -2.82 -3.09 6.04
CA LYS A 159 -3.31 -1.73 5.99
C LYS A 159 -2.64 -1.01 4.81
N HIS A 160 -3.43 -0.63 3.81
CA HIS A 160 -2.96 0.00 2.59
C HIS A 160 -2.24 1.34 2.89
N ILE A 161 -1.11 1.56 2.23
CA ILE A 161 -0.32 2.81 2.30
C ILE A 161 -0.36 3.53 0.95
N ALA A 162 -0.05 2.82 -0.14
CA ALA A 162 0.04 3.40 -1.47
C ALA A 162 -0.22 2.35 -2.56
N SER A 163 -0.68 2.81 -3.72
CA SER A 163 -0.67 2.04 -4.96
C SER A 163 0.58 2.41 -5.75
N VAL A 164 1.48 1.44 -5.94
CA VAL A 164 2.81 1.66 -6.50
C VAL A 164 2.81 1.34 -7.99
N ALA A 165 3.04 2.35 -8.80
CA ALA A 165 3.16 2.21 -10.25
C ALA A 165 4.44 1.47 -10.64
N LEU A 166 4.34 0.64 -11.68
CA LEU A 166 5.43 -0.15 -12.24
C LEU A 166 5.76 0.29 -13.66
N GLY A 167 7.04 0.23 -14.02
CA GLY A 167 7.51 0.52 -15.36
C GLY A 167 8.71 -0.34 -15.75
N ILE A 168 8.92 -0.52 -17.05
CA ILE A 168 10.13 -1.18 -17.55
C ILE A 168 11.26 -0.16 -17.55
N ALA A 169 12.23 -0.37 -16.67
CA ALA A 169 13.46 0.41 -16.64
C ALA A 169 14.39 -0.06 -17.77
N THR A 170 14.94 0.89 -18.51
CA THR A 170 15.85 0.69 -19.64
C THR A 170 17.08 1.58 -19.51
N PRO A 171 18.25 1.20 -20.07
CA PRO A 171 19.44 2.01 -19.95
C PRO A 171 19.38 3.26 -20.85
N ARG A 172 19.82 4.41 -20.32
CA ARG A 172 20.04 5.62 -21.13
C ARG A 172 21.40 5.62 -21.86
N ILE A 173 22.36 4.91 -21.31
CA ILE A 173 23.72 4.84 -21.90
C ILE A 173 23.70 4.16 -23.28
N ASN A 174 24.63 4.53 -24.13
CA ASN A 174 24.78 3.89 -25.44
C ASN A 174 25.38 2.47 -25.27
N CYS A 175 24.52 1.46 -25.35
CA CYS A 175 24.90 0.06 -25.19
C CYS A 175 24.10 -0.84 -26.17
N ALA A 176 24.43 -2.12 -26.20
CA ALA A 176 23.74 -3.09 -27.05
C ALA A 176 22.25 -3.19 -26.77
N VAL A 177 21.87 -3.16 -25.49
CA VAL A 177 20.46 -3.20 -25.05
C VAL A 177 19.68 -2.01 -25.59
N LYS A 178 20.22 -0.78 -25.46
CA LYS A 178 19.58 0.43 -25.98
C LYS A 178 19.40 0.36 -27.50
N LYS A 179 20.38 -0.10 -28.22
CA LYS A 179 20.30 -0.28 -29.68
C LYS A 179 19.23 -1.29 -30.06
N ALA A 180 19.12 -2.42 -29.34
CA ALA A 180 18.11 -3.43 -29.58
C ALA A 180 16.67 -2.90 -29.34
N LEU A 181 16.51 -2.01 -28.35
CA LEU A 181 15.20 -1.39 -28.05
C LEU A 181 14.78 -0.30 -29.04
N GLN A 182 15.75 0.28 -29.80
CA GLN A 182 15.51 1.30 -30.81
C GLN A 182 15.27 0.73 -32.23
N ALA A 183 15.30 -0.59 -32.40
CA ALA A 183 14.97 -1.24 -33.66
C ALA A 183 13.49 -1.08 -34.03
N ASP A 184 13.16 -1.02 -35.31
CA ASP A 184 11.77 -0.93 -35.81
C ASP A 184 10.87 -2.07 -35.29
N SER A 185 11.48 -3.24 -35.07
CA SER A 185 10.85 -4.39 -34.43
C SER A 185 11.78 -4.94 -33.34
N ILE A 186 11.33 -4.88 -32.10
CA ILE A 186 12.14 -5.37 -30.97
C ILE A 186 12.06 -6.89 -30.91
N ASP A 187 13.21 -7.53 -31.00
CA ASP A 187 13.35 -8.98 -30.76
C ASP A 187 13.44 -9.24 -29.23
N TRP A 188 12.27 -9.34 -28.61
CA TRP A 188 12.14 -9.55 -27.18
C TRP A 188 12.84 -10.82 -26.66
N ALA A 189 12.99 -11.85 -27.51
CA ALA A 189 13.65 -13.10 -27.12
C ALA A 189 15.14 -12.91 -26.86
N ASN A 190 15.77 -11.92 -27.52
CA ASN A 190 17.19 -11.64 -27.41
C ASN A 190 17.54 -10.44 -26.52
N VAL A 191 16.54 -9.65 -26.06
CA VAL A 191 16.79 -8.57 -25.09
C VAL A 191 17.17 -9.16 -23.73
N PRO A 192 18.36 -8.81 -23.18
CA PRO A 192 18.74 -9.26 -21.84
C PRO A 192 17.82 -8.71 -20.76
N ILE A 193 17.41 -9.57 -19.84
CA ILE A 193 16.48 -9.24 -18.75
C ILE A 193 17.19 -9.34 -17.40
N ILE A 194 17.02 -8.32 -16.58
CA ILE A 194 17.32 -8.36 -15.14
C ILE A 194 16.00 -8.66 -14.43
N LEU A 195 15.91 -9.80 -13.78
CA LEU A 195 14.66 -10.33 -13.24
C LEU A 195 14.67 -10.30 -11.71
N PRO A 196 13.62 -9.79 -11.04
CA PRO A 196 13.47 -9.99 -9.61
C PRO A 196 13.42 -11.48 -9.26
N GLU A 197 14.00 -11.87 -8.15
CA GLU A 197 14.06 -13.27 -7.73
C GLU A 197 12.67 -13.86 -7.52
N HIS A 198 11.75 -13.09 -6.93
CA HIS A 198 10.37 -13.50 -6.66
C HIS A 198 9.44 -12.27 -6.50
N GLY A 199 8.22 -12.50 -6.01
CA GLY A 199 7.26 -11.45 -5.63
C GLY A 199 6.36 -10.94 -6.76
N VAL A 200 5.64 -9.85 -6.44
CA VAL A 200 4.60 -9.29 -7.33
C VAL A 200 5.23 -8.71 -8.60
N ALA A 201 6.37 -8.03 -8.49
CA ALA A 201 7.05 -7.44 -9.63
C ALA A 201 7.47 -8.51 -10.66
N ARG A 202 8.02 -9.64 -10.19
CA ARG A 202 8.35 -10.78 -11.06
C ARG A 202 7.11 -11.30 -11.79
N LYS A 203 6.01 -11.57 -11.09
CA LYS A 203 4.76 -12.04 -11.69
C LYS A 203 4.23 -11.06 -12.76
N ARG A 204 4.27 -9.75 -12.47
CA ARG A 204 3.84 -8.70 -13.41
C ARG A 204 4.73 -8.64 -14.64
N PHE A 205 6.07 -8.74 -14.45
CA PHE A 205 7.01 -8.82 -15.57
C PHE A 205 6.72 -10.01 -16.47
N GLU A 206 6.57 -11.21 -15.92
CA GLU A 206 6.30 -12.43 -16.68
C GLU A 206 4.97 -12.36 -17.45
N GLN A 207 3.94 -11.71 -16.87
CA GLN A 207 2.67 -11.46 -17.53
C GLN A 207 2.81 -10.48 -18.70
N TRP A 208 3.55 -9.39 -18.51
CA TRP A 208 3.82 -8.39 -19.54
C TRP A 208 4.65 -8.99 -20.69
N PHE A 209 5.72 -9.70 -20.37
CA PHE A 209 6.64 -10.28 -21.35
C PHE A 209 5.94 -11.31 -22.24
N ARG A 210 5.07 -12.15 -21.69
CA ARG A 210 4.25 -13.08 -22.47
C ARG A 210 3.37 -12.39 -23.52
N LYS A 211 2.84 -11.22 -23.19
CA LYS A 211 2.04 -10.42 -24.13
C LYS A 211 2.85 -9.83 -25.27
N LYS A 212 4.16 -9.65 -25.08
CA LYS A 212 5.07 -9.17 -26.13
C LYS A 212 5.51 -10.26 -27.12
N GLY A 213 5.08 -11.50 -26.91
CA GLY A 213 5.40 -12.62 -27.81
C GLY A 213 6.86 -13.10 -27.76
N GLY A 214 7.63 -12.67 -26.74
CA GLY A 214 9.05 -12.97 -26.61
C GLY A 214 9.41 -14.43 -26.26
N GLY A 215 8.43 -15.31 -26.09
CA GLY A 215 8.70 -16.70 -25.72
C GLY A 215 9.34 -16.82 -24.33
N ARG A 216 10.48 -17.52 -24.25
CA ARG A 216 11.25 -17.60 -22.99
C ARG A 216 12.16 -16.38 -22.85
N PRO A 217 12.12 -15.63 -21.73
CA PRO A 217 12.95 -14.46 -21.54
C PRO A 217 14.44 -14.82 -21.48
N ASN A 218 15.28 -14.01 -22.10
CA ASN A 218 16.74 -14.10 -22.02
C ASN A 218 17.20 -13.49 -20.67
N VAL A 219 17.13 -14.27 -19.59
CA VAL A 219 17.49 -13.81 -18.25
C VAL A 219 18.99 -13.70 -18.12
N TYR A 220 19.52 -12.49 -18.09
CA TYR A 220 20.94 -12.19 -17.86
C TYR A 220 21.30 -12.31 -16.38
N ALA A 221 20.44 -11.79 -15.49
CA ALA A 221 20.64 -11.86 -14.04
C ALA A 221 19.32 -11.97 -13.28
N GLN A 222 19.40 -12.57 -12.09
CA GLN A 222 18.34 -12.51 -11.08
C GLN A 222 18.89 -11.75 -9.87
N VAL A 223 18.08 -10.88 -9.30
CA VAL A 223 18.47 -10.01 -8.20
C VAL A 223 17.42 -10.01 -7.09
N SER A 224 17.89 -9.96 -5.87
CA SER A 224 17.07 -9.59 -4.72
C SER A 224 17.16 -8.09 -4.50
N GLY A 225 15.99 -7.44 -4.37
CA GLY A 225 15.90 -5.98 -4.21
C GLY A 225 15.86 -5.20 -5.53
N GLN A 226 14.99 -4.19 -5.54
CA GLN A 226 14.73 -3.38 -6.73
C GLN A 226 15.86 -2.39 -7.03
N GLU A 227 16.59 -1.96 -6.00
CA GLU A 227 17.75 -1.06 -6.11
C GLU A 227 18.89 -1.71 -6.89
N ALA A 228 19.14 -2.99 -6.67
CA ALA A 228 20.11 -3.77 -7.42
C ALA A 228 19.69 -3.93 -8.89
N LEU A 229 18.41 -4.18 -9.16
CA LEU A 229 17.85 -4.26 -10.51
C LEU A 229 18.12 -2.95 -11.28
N VAL A 230 17.73 -1.82 -10.69
CA VAL A 230 17.88 -0.49 -11.31
C VAL A 230 19.37 -0.17 -11.58
N SER A 231 20.26 -0.52 -10.65
CA SER A 231 21.71 -0.33 -10.82
C SER A 231 22.27 -1.14 -11.99
N MET A 232 21.86 -2.39 -12.15
CA MET A 232 22.29 -3.23 -13.28
C MET A 232 21.73 -2.74 -14.62
N VAL A 233 20.48 -2.25 -14.63
CA VAL A 233 19.90 -1.61 -15.83
C VAL A 233 20.70 -0.37 -16.21
N ALA A 234 21.07 0.49 -15.26
CA ALA A 234 21.88 1.69 -15.51
C ALA A 234 23.25 1.37 -16.14
N LEU A 235 23.83 0.21 -15.82
CA LEU A 235 25.06 -0.28 -16.41
C LEU A 235 24.88 -0.88 -17.82
N GLY A 236 23.64 -0.96 -18.33
CA GLY A 236 23.36 -1.48 -19.67
C GLY A 236 23.33 -2.99 -19.78
N PHE A 237 23.21 -3.73 -18.68
CA PHE A 237 23.21 -5.19 -18.67
C PHE A 237 21.90 -5.81 -19.12
N GLY A 238 20.82 -5.04 -19.13
CA GLY A 238 19.50 -5.51 -19.53
C GLY A 238 18.41 -4.50 -19.25
N ILE A 239 17.17 -4.96 -19.36
CA ILE A 239 15.98 -4.23 -18.92
C ILE A 239 15.34 -4.96 -17.73
N GLY A 240 14.53 -4.27 -16.94
CA GLY A 240 13.82 -4.89 -15.84
C GLY A 240 12.57 -4.14 -15.42
N LEU A 241 11.66 -4.82 -14.76
CA LEU A 241 10.47 -4.18 -14.18
C LEU A 241 10.81 -3.64 -12.80
N SER A 242 10.62 -2.35 -12.62
CA SER A 242 10.86 -1.66 -11.35
C SER A 242 9.65 -0.80 -10.94
N PRO A 243 9.39 -0.65 -9.64
CA PRO A 243 8.57 0.44 -9.14
C PRO A 243 9.13 1.78 -9.61
N ILE A 244 8.27 2.67 -10.11
CA ILE A 244 8.70 3.99 -10.60
C ILE A 244 9.37 4.79 -9.47
N VAL A 245 8.83 4.71 -8.25
CA VAL A 245 9.42 5.37 -7.07
C VAL A 245 10.86 4.92 -6.77
N VAL A 246 11.22 3.66 -7.07
CA VAL A 246 12.61 3.17 -6.93
C VAL A 246 13.51 3.79 -7.99
N ALA A 247 13.04 3.83 -9.23
CA ALA A 247 13.77 4.44 -10.33
C ALA A 247 14.02 5.93 -10.10
N ASP A 248 13.00 6.68 -9.69
CA ASP A 248 13.05 8.13 -9.47
C ASP A 248 13.95 8.53 -8.30
N ASN A 249 14.01 7.70 -7.27
CA ASN A 249 14.84 7.94 -6.08
C ASN A 249 16.22 7.27 -6.16
N SER A 250 16.55 6.59 -7.25
CA SER A 250 17.82 5.93 -7.40
C SER A 250 18.97 6.92 -7.59
N PRO A 251 20.16 6.68 -7.00
CA PRO A 251 21.36 7.45 -7.30
C PRO A 251 21.76 7.43 -8.77
N VAL A 252 21.30 6.41 -9.52
CA VAL A 252 21.60 6.23 -10.94
C VAL A 252 20.45 6.61 -11.88
N LYS A 253 19.46 7.37 -11.39
CA LYS A 253 18.25 7.76 -12.15
C LYS A 253 18.55 8.42 -13.49
N GLU A 254 19.65 9.20 -13.58
CA GLU A 254 20.06 9.87 -14.82
C GLU A 254 20.54 8.89 -15.92
N HIS A 255 20.84 7.64 -15.55
CA HIS A 255 21.34 6.59 -16.44
C HIS A 255 20.26 5.60 -16.87
N ILE A 256 19.03 5.79 -16.40
CA ILE A 256 17.87 4.96 -16.73
C ILE A 256 16.73 5.80 -17.27
N GLU A 257 15.84 5.15 -17.97
CA GLU A 257 14.55 5.71 -18.36
C GLU A 257 13.46 4.64 -18.21
N ILE A 258 12.24 5.08 -17.94
CA ILE A 258 11.06 4.20 -17.92
C ILE A 258 10.47 4.18 -19.32
N MET A 259 10.33 2.98 -19.89
CA MET A 259 9.72 2.79 -21.19
C MET A 259 8.28 3.31 -21.19
N PRO A 260 7.90 4.17 -22.15
CA PRO A 260 6.52 4.66 -22.23
C PRO A 260 5.55 3.52 -22.57
N ASP A 261 4.27 3.72 -22.25
CA ASP A 261 3.13 2.86 -22.64
C ASP A 261 3.21 1.39 -22.23
N THR A 262 3.91 1.09 -21.16
CA THR A 262 3.84 -0.24 -20.57
C THR A 262 2.60 -0.32 -19.65
N ALA A 263 1.49 -0.83 -20.16
CA ALA A 263 0.26 -1.05 -19.37
C ALA A 263 0.47 -2.20 -18.36
N ILE A 264 1.26 -1.93 -17.31
CA ILE A 264 1.53 -2.86 -16.22
C ILE A 264 0.72 -2.43 -15.00
N ALA A 265 -0.10 -3.35 -14.48
CA ALA A 265 -0.93 -3.05 -13.33
C ALA A 265 -0.06 -2.73 -12.10
N PRO A 266 -0.36 -1.66 -11.36
CA PRO A 266 0.33 -1.33 -10.11
C PRO A 266 0.10 -2.43 -9.07
N PHE A 267 0.83 -2.35 -7.96
CA PHE A 267 0.58 -3.18 -6.79
C PHE A 267 0.30 -2.33 -5.55
N ASP A 268 -0.44 -2.91 -4.62
CA ASP A 268 -0.70 -2.27 -3.33
C ASP A 268 0.50 -2.47 -2.39
N LEU A 269 1.02 -1.38 -1.85
CA LEU A 269 1.96 -1.36 -0.74
C LEU A 269 1.19 -1.12 0.56
N GLY A 270 1.50 -1.88 1.59
CA GLY A 270 0.81 -1.73 2.87
C GLY A 270 1.62 -2.15 4.07
N LEU A 271 1.20 -1.67 5.23
CA LEU A 271 1.71 -2.08 6.52
C LEU A 271 1.04 -3.38 6.95
N CYS A 272 1.83 -4.38 7.29
CA CYS A 272 1.40 -5.73 7.60
C CYS A 272 1.80 -6.14 9.01
N CYS A 273 0.96 -6.91 9.69
CA CYS A 273 1.28 -7.62 10.93
C CYS A 273 0.43 -8.88 11.06
N PHE A 274 0.73 -9.74 12.03
CA PHE A 274 -0.22 -10.77 12.43
C PHE A 274 -1.47 -10.17 13.08
N LYS A 275 -2.67 -10.66 12.73
CA LYS A 275 -3.92 -10.24 13.38
C LYS A 275 -3.91 -10.47 14.89
N LYS A 276 -3.27 -11.56 15.36
CA LYS A 276 -3.13 -11.83 16.80
C LYS A 276 -2.35 -10.74 17.55
N LYS A 277 -1.47 -9.99 16.86
CA LYS A 277 -0.68 -8.89 17.43
C LYS A 277 -1.42 -7.54 17.43
N LEU A 278 -2.63 -7.45 16.89
CA LEU A 278 -3.42 -6.20 16.93
C LEU A 278 -3.80 -5.74 18.35
N GLN A 279 -3.74 -6.65 19.33
CA GLN A 279 -3.97 -6.32 20.75
C GLN A 279 -2.73 -5.76 21.45
N ASP A 280 -1.54 -5.84 20.81
CA ASP A 280 -0.34 -5.22 21.32
C ASP A 280 -0.47 -3.68 21.20
N PRO A 281 -0.35 -2.94 22.32
CA PRO A 281 -0.57 -1.49 22.31
C PRO A 281 0.39 -0.72 21.39
N ILE A 282 1.66 -1.15 21.28
CA ILE A 282 2.67 -0.52 20.44
C ILE A 282 2.33 -0.71 18.96
N ILE A 283 1.97 -1.95 18.57
CA ILE A 283 1.59 -2.28 17.21
C ILE A 283 0.29 -1.57 16.81
N ALA A 284 -0.72 -1.57 17.69
CA ALA A 284 -1.97 -0.89 17.46
C ALA A 284 -1.77 0.63 17.29
N ALA A 285 -0.95 1.24 18.15
CA ALA A 285 -0.61 2.64 18.06
C ALA A 285 0.11 2.98 16.74
N PHE A 286 1.10 2.19 16.32
CA PHE A 286 1.80 2.42 15.05
C PHE A 286 0.86 2.27 13.85
N LEU A 287 0.02 1.23 13.84
CA LEU A 287 -0.97 1.02 12.78
C LEU A 287 -1.96 2.18 12.68
N SER A 288 -2.32 2.83 13.79
CA SER A 288 -3.23 3.98 13.79
C SER A 288 -2.66 5.20 13.07
N MET A 289 -1.32 5.33 12.98
CA MET A 289 -0.65 6.43 12.27
C MET A 289 -0.84 6.39 10.74
N VAL A 290 -1.18 5.22 10.18
CA VAL A 290 -1.47 5.09 8.73
C VAL A 290 -2.87 5.65 8.46
N PRO A 291 -3.02 6.68 7.61
CA PRO A 291 -4.31 7.27 7.26
C PRO A 291 -5.30 6.24 6.70
N GLN A 292 -6.59 6.42 6.98
CA GLN A 292 -7.63 5.47 6.52
C GLN A 292 -7.99 5.62 5.03
N SER A 293 -7.75 6.78 4.42
CA SER A 293 -8.29 7.13 3.09
C SER A 293 -7.36 7.94 2.18
N SER A 294 -6.09 8.09 2.51
CA SER A 294 -5.13 8.80 1.65
C SER A 294 -3.94 7.93 1.31
N THR A 295 -3.64 7.83 0.02
CA THR A 295 -2.35 7.35 -0.45
C THR A 295 -1.26 8.25 0.13
N ILE A 296 -0.31 7.71 0.87
CA ILE A 296 0.86 8.46 1.30
C ILE A 296 1.65 8.74 0.02
N SER A 297 1.81 10.01 -0.33
CA SER A 297 2.69 10.39 -1.44
C SER A 297 4.13 10.11 -1.04
N PRO A 298 4.94 9.52 -1.92
CA PRO A 298 6.37 9.39 -1.67
C PRO A 298 6.98 10.78 -1.52
N GLY A 299 7.75 10.97 -0.46
CA GLY A 299 8.49 12.21 -0.18
C GLY A 299 9.67 12.43 -1.11
#